data_f44ba819bc51446f7e55038ef7c386c1
#
_entry.id   f44ba819bc51446f7e55038ef7c386c1
#
_cell.length_a   1.000
_cell.length_b   1.000
_cell.length_c   1.000
_cell.angle_alpha   90.00
_cell.angle_beta   90.00
_cell.angle_gamma   90.00
#
_symmetry.space_group_name_H-M   'P 1'
#
loop_
_entity.id
_entity.type
_entity.pdbx_description
1 polymer ?
#
loop_
_entity_poly.entity_id
_entity_poly.type
_entity_poly.pdbx_seq_one_letter_code
_entity_poly.pdbx_strand_id
1 'polypeptide(L)'
;TQLNWFRDAVKNRGRGLLMVGGREVQTGEWWSNPVEEALPVDWVPGQTYEKLFRAYPTDLEDGFLKSLPWKNFPPYLGMNLGTLKGGASLLLRSDVQDYPVLAFWEYGNGAGLAHTPDWTPAWGGPLSQWEFYGDFAANLMYLAAGAEIPQDPYTMRDIREEFYRFDIQRGMILGMLEFVEKFGANIGPLEYKLSEIDGAKQQATRLYLKQEYGEVLDTMRAARTELDRVLALALKTKDKALFWIYASEAMAVMGTSLICGMAVWLLMIRRRLYRAVGTTRMVGLGS
;
A
#
# COMPACT_ATOMS: atom_id res chain seq x y z
N THR A 1 -20.56 21.70 23.24
CA THR A 1 -19.31 20.91 23.32
C THR A 1 -19.09 20.17 22.01
N GLN A 2 -17.86 19.71 21.72
CA GLN A 2 -17.52 18.94 20.51
C GLN A 2 -18.35 17.63 20.43
N LEU A 3 -18.60 16.96 21.56
CA LEU A 3 -19.39 15.73 21.60
C LEU A 3 -20.83 15.92 21.13
N ASN A 4 -21.47 17.03 21.48
CA ASN A 4 -22.80 17.38 20.93
C ASN A 4 -22.76 17.57 19.43
N TRP A 5 -21.69 18.16 18.89
CA TRP A 5 -21.56 18.32 17.44
C TRP A 5 -21.52 16.98 16.70
N PHE A 6 -20.82 15.96 17.22
CA PHE A 6 -20.82 14.61 16.63
C PHE A 6 -22.23 14.01 16.62
N ARG A 7 -22.92 14.01 17.78
CA ARG A 7 -24.31 13.53 17.86
C ARG A 7 -25.21 14.26 16.88
N ASP A 8 -25.14 15.59 16.82
CA ASP A 8 -25.99 16.40 15.96
C ASP A 8 -25.63 16.23 14.48
N ALA A 9 -24.37 15.90 14.15
CA ALA A 9 -23.97 15.56 12.79
C ALA A 9 -24.64 14.26 12.31
N VAL A 10 -24.75 13.26 13.19
CA VAL A 10 -25.48 12.02 12.88
C VAL A 10 -26.98 12.30 12.84
N LYS A 11 -27.54 12.78 13.94
CA LYS A 11 -28.99 12.89 14.14
C LYS A 11 -29.68 13.83 13.14
N ASN A 12 -29.07 15.00 12.89
CA ASN A 12 -29.73 16.08 12.15
C ASN A 12 -29.18 16.26 10.73
N ARG A 13 -27.89 15.90 10.47
CA ARG A 13 -27.23 16.13 9.20
C ARG A 13 -27.03 14.86 8.36
N GLY A 14 -27.54 13.72 8.82
CA GLY A 14 -27.50 12.46 8.09
C GLY A 14 -26.09 11.90 7.91
N ARG A 15 -25.17 12.14 8.88
CA ARG A 15 -23.82 11.59 8.81
C ARG A 15 -23.74 10.22 9.45
N GLY A 16 -22.88 9.34 8.91
CA GLY A 16 -22.54 8.09 9.55
C GLY A 16 -21.49 8.27 10.64
N LEU A 17 -21.62 7.51 11.71
CA LEU A 17 -20.64 7.43 12.79
C LEU A 17 -20.24 5.97 13.00
N LEU A 18 -18.97 5.66 12.83
CA LEU A 18 -18.41 4.36 13.22
C LEU A 18 -17.49 4.56 14.42
N MET A 19 -17.81 3.89 15.53
CA MET A 19 -16.92 3.80 16.67
C MET A 19 -16.28 2.41 16.72
N VAL A 20 -14.98 2.39 16.79
CA VAL A 20 -14.16 1.19 16.93
C VAL A 20 -13.67 1.09 18.36
N GLY A 21 -13.79 -0.08 18.96
CA GLY A 21 -13.37 -0.36 20.32
C GLY A 21 -11.86 -0.14 20.54
N GLY A 22 -11.42 -0.43 21.74
CA GLY A 22 -10.02 -0.32 22.13
C GLY A 22 -9.86 0.17 23.58
N ARG A 23 -8.61 0.25 24.00
CA ARG A 23 -8.28 0.67 25.38
C ARG A 23 -8.83 2.07 25.71
N GLU A 24 -8.84 2.99 24.73
CA GLU A 24 -9.33 4.35 24.93
C GLU A 24 -10.85 4.40 25.14
N VAL A 25 -11.61 3.43 24.61
CA VAL A 25 -13.03 3.30 24.90
C VAL A 25 -13.23 2.88 26.36
N GLN A 26 -12.35 2.03 26.89
CA GLN A 26 -12.37 1.59 28.27
C GLN A 26 -12.07 2.71 29.25
N THR A 27 -11.10 3.60 28.93
CA THR A 27 -10.56 4.61 29.84
C THR A 27 -11.09 6.03 29.58
N GLY A 28 -11.65 6.28 28.39
CA GLY A 28 -11.98 7.60 27.86
C GLY A 28 -13.35 8.14 28.21
N GLU A 29 -14.08 7.55 29.16
CA GLU A 29 -15.41 8.02 29.56
C GLU A 29 -16.41 8.15 28.40
N TRP A 30 -16.40 7.17 27.47
CA TRP A 30 -17.26 7.16 26.31
C TRP A 30 -18.71 6.71 26.60
N TRP A 31 -19.00 6.39 27.85
CA TRP A 31 -20.34 6.09 28.36
C TRP A 31 -21.04 7.35 28.88
N SER A 32 -22.35 7.38 28.80
CA SER A 32 -23.21 8.48 29.29
C SER A 32 -22.88 9.86 28.67
N ASN A 33 -22.39 9.88 27.45
CA ASN A 33 -22.09 11.12 26.74
C ASN A 33 -22.90 11.24 25.43
N PRO A 34 -22.97 12.44 24.80
CA PRO A 34 -23.76 12.62 23.60
C PRO A 34 -23.37 11.75 22.40
N VAL A 35 -22.12 11.27 22.30
CA VAL A 35 -21.67 10.37 21.23
C VAL A 35 -22.29 8.99 21.40
N GLU A 36 -22.32 8.48 22.63
CA GLU A 36 -22.95 7.18 22.93
C GLU A 36 -24.43 7.15 22.55
N GLU A 37 -25.14 8.29 22.66
CA GLU A 37 -26.54 8.38 22.19
C GLU A 37 -26.68 7.99 20.72
N ALA A 38 -25.66 8.27 19.87
CA ALA A 38 -25.67 7.97 18.44
C ALA A 38 -25.16 6.55 18.12
N LEU A 39 -24.65 5.80 19.10
CA LEU A 39 -24.13 4.45 18.91
C LEU A 39 -25.19 3.39 19.20
N PRO A 40 -25.15 2.21 18.53
CA PRO A 40 -26.12 1.11 18.71
C PRO A 40 -25.90 0.31 20.00
N VAL A 41 -24.88 0.62 20.78
CA VAL A 41 -24.54 -0.07 22.03
C VAL A 41 -24.41 0.92 23.18
N ASP A 42 -24.77 0.47 24.39
CA ASP A 42 -24.42 1.10 25.65
C ASP A 42 -23.18 0.41 26.20
N TRP A 43 -22.08 1.17 26.35
CA TRP A 43 -20.83 0.62 26.85
C TRP A 43 -20.91 0.27 28.34
N VAL A 44 -20.31 -0.85 28.74
CA VAL A 44 -20.16 -1.20 30.16
C VAL A 44 -18.87 -0.58 30.67
N PRO A 45 -18.94 0.42 31.55
CA PRO A 45 -17.78 1.19 32.00
C PRO A 45 -16.65 0.30 32.54
N GLY A 46 -15.46 0.49 31.98
CA GLY A 46 -14.24 -0.19 32.43
C GLY A 46 -14.19 -1.70 32.18
N GLN A 47 -15.13 -2.28 31.44
CA GLN A 47 -15.17 -3.73 31.21
C GLN A 47 -14.70 -4.10 29.81
N THR A 48 -13.77 -5.04 29.76
CA THR A 48 -13.25 -5.65 28.54
C THR A 48 -13.22 -7.16 28.67
N TYR A 49 -13.23 -7.82 27.52
CA TYR A 49 -12.93 -9.25 27.42
C TYR A 49 -11.61 -9.39 26.64
N GLU A 50 -10.55 -9.81 27.31
CA GLU A 50 -9.19 -9.88 26.76
C GLU A 50 -8.72 -11.32 26.58
N LYS A 51 -9.50 -12.09 25.84
CA LYS A 51 -9.19 -13.46 25.43
C LYS A 51 -9.62 -13.69 24.00
N LEU A 52 -9.05 -14.69 23.35
CA LEU A 52 -9.43 -15.09 22.01
C LEU A 52 -10.91 -15.49 21.97
N PHE A 53 -11.65 -14.95 21.00
CA PHE A 53 -13.06 -15.30 20.72
C PHE A 53 -13.33 -15.23 19.22
N ARG A 54 -14.46 -15.82 18.78
CA ARG A 54 -14.94 -15.77 17.41
C ARG A 54 -16.20 -14.93 17.30
N ALA A 55 -16.30 -14.21 16.20
CA ALA A 55 -17.51 -13.48 15.84
C ALA A 55 -18.25 -14.21 14.71
N TYR A 56 -19.58 -14.21 14.80
CA TYR A 56 -20.46 -14.87 13.85
C TYR A 56 -21.51 -13.89 13.31
N PRO A 57 -21.77 -13.90 11.99
CA PRO A 57 -22.85 -13.13 11.41
C PRO A 57 -24.21 -13.62 11.95
N THR A 58 -25.14 -12.69 12.15
CA THR A 58 -26.46 -12.99 12.68
C THR A 58 -27.48 -13.33 11.60
N ASP A 59 -27.36 -12.69 10.43
CA ASP A 59 -28.24 -12.88 9.28
C ASP A 59 -27.43 -12.71 7.97
N LEU A 60 -27.20 -13.81 7.25
CA LEU A 60 -26.45 -13.80 5.99
C LEU A 60 -27.22 -13.21 4.80
N GLU A 61 -28.49 -12.90 4.95
CA GLU A 61 -29.27 -12.20 3.92
C GLU A 61 -29.16 -10.67 4.04
N ASP A 62 -28.67 -10.17 5.17
CA ASP A 62 -28.35 -8.75 5.34
C ASP A 62 -27.33 -8.28 4.30
N GLY A 63 -27.55 -7.11 3.71
CA GLY A 63 -26.73 -6.59 2.62
C GLY A 63 -25.25 -6.42 2.96
N PHE A 64 -24.91 -6.03 4.19
CA PHE A 64 -23.52 -5.94 4.65
C PHE A 64 -22.95 -7.35 4.89
N LEU A 65 -23.69 -8.22 5.57
CA LEU A 65 -23.21 -9.54 5.89
C LEU A 65 -23.07 -10.43 4.64
N LYS A 66 -23.95 -10.28 3.66
CA LYS A 66 -23.87 -10.98 2.37
C LYS A 66 -22.63 -10.59 1.56
N SER A 67 -22.14 -9.38 1.72
CA SER A 67 -21.03 -8.82 0.94
C SER A 67 -19.63 -9.39 1.29
N LEU A 68 -19.53 -10.30 2.28
CA LEU A 68 -18.23 -10.78 2.79
C LEU A 68 -18.24 -12.31 3.01
N PRO A 69 -17.09 -12.99 2.79
CA PRO A 69 -16.97 -14.44 2.96
C PRO A 69 -16.63 -14.82 4.41
N TRP A 70 -17.61 -14.96 5.27
CA TRP A 70 -17.45 -15.20 6.71
C TRP A 70 -16.85 -16.56 7.08
N LYS A 71 -16.77 -17.52 6.16
CA LYS A 71 -16.27 -18.88 6.44
C LYS A 71 -14.87 -18.88 7.07
N ASN A 72 -14.01 -17.96 6.63
CA ASN A 72 -12.62 -17.84 7.10
C ASN A 72 -12.41 -16.54 7.90
N PHE A 73 -13.49 -16.05 8.53
CA PHE A 73 -13.39 -14.84 9.33
C PHE A 73 -12.46 -15.09 10.54
N PRO A 74 -11.47 -14.23 10.80
CA PRO A 74 -10.48 -14.45 11.84
C PRO A 74 -11.06 -14.23 13.24
N PRO A 75 -10.45 -14.83 14.28
CA PRO A 75 -10.79 -14.53 15.66
C PRO A 75 -10.29 -13.14 16.07
N TYR A 76 -10.86 -12.61 17.13
CA TYR A 76 -10.38 -11.43 17.84
C TYR A 76 -9.66 -11.82 19.14
N LEU A 77 -8.79 -10.93 19.62
CA LEU A 77 -8.02 -11.13 20.86
C LEU A 77 -8.60 -10.35 22.06
N GLY A 78 -9.61 -9.53 21.81
CA GLY A 78 -10.31 -8.76 22.84
C GLY A 78 -11.40 -7.87 22.27
N MET A 79 -12.27 -7.39 23.15
CA MET A 79 -13.35 -6.44 22.85
C MET A 79 -13.74 -5.63 24.09
N ASN A 80 -14.29 -4.44 23.87
CA ASN A 80 -15.02 -3.74 24.92
C ASN A 80 -16.39 -4.39 25.12
N LEU A 81 -16.85 -4.48 26.36
CA LEU A 81 -18.18 -5.00 26.64
C LEU A 81 -19.24 -3.90 26.50
N GLY A 82 -20.34 -4.26 25.88
CA GLY A 82 -21.47 -3.38 25.69
C GLY A 82 -22.76 -4.18 25.59
N THR A 83 -23.89 -3.50 25.75
CA THR A 83 -25.22 -4.07 25.55
C THR A 83 -25.88 -3.43 24.34
N LEU A 84 -26.55 -4.25 23.52
CA LEU A 84 -27.26 -3.76 22.35
C LEU A 84 -28.46 -2.91 22.76
N LYS A 85 -28.60 -1.72 22.18
CA LYS A 85 -29.76 -0.86 22.40
C LYS A 85 -31.03 -1.40 21.74
N GLY A 86 -32.17 -1.11 22.34
CA GLY A 86 -33.48 -1.46 21.75
C GLY A 86 -33.64 -0.79 20.37
N GLY A 87 -33.98 -1.59 19.37
CA GLY A 87 -34.10 -1.13 17.98
C GLY A 87 -32.82 -1.12 17.14
N ALA A 88 -31.68 -1.44 17.74
CA ALA A 88 -30.44 -1.62 16.98
C ALA A 88 -30.36 -3.02 16.37
N SER A 89 -29.72 -3.12 15.19
CA SER A 89 -29.46 -4.38 14.50
C SER A 89 -28.12 -4.93 14.94
N LEU A 90 -28.10 -6.19 15.41
CA LEU A 90 -26.89 -6.93 15.70
C LEU A 90 -26.39 -7.58 14.41
N LEU A 91 -25.22 -7.17 13.91
CA LEU A 91 -24.63 -7.73 12.70
C LEU A 91 -23.69 -8.91 13.01
N LEU A 92 -22.77 -8.71 13.96
CA LEU A 92 -21.89 -9.78 14.43
C LEU A 92 -22.04 -9.97 15.93
N ARG A 93 -22.19 -11.23 16.35
CA ARG A 93 -22.22 -11.65 17.76
C ARG A 93 -20.97 -12.45 18.11
N SER A 94 -20.54 -12.39 19.35
CA SER A 94 -19.45 -13.21 19.86
C SER A 94 -19.94 -14.61 20.28
N ASP A 95 -19.04 -15.60 20.29
CA ASP A 95 -19.28 -16.91 20.92
C ASP A 95 -19.23 -16.85 22.46
N VAL A 96 -18.91 -15.69 23.01
CA VAL A 96 -18.89 -15.43 24.45
C VAL A 96 -20.13 -14.67 24.84
N GLN A 97 -21.10 -15.35 25.44
CA GLN A 97 -22.34 -14.77 25.98
C GLN A 97 -23.14 -13.91 24.98
N ASP A 98 -22.96 -14.15 23.67
CA ASP A 98 -23.60 -13.40 22.59
C ASP A 98 -23.39 -11.86 22.64
N TYR A 99 -22.28 -11.39 23.24
CA TYR A 99 -21.96 -9.98 23.24
C TYR A 99 -21.90 -9.39 21.82
N PRO A 100 -22.38 -8.16 21.61
CA PRO A 100 -22.33 -7.51 20.32
C PRO A 100 -20.86 -7.23 19.91
N VAL A 101 -20.49 -7.72 18.73
CA VAL A 101 -19.17 -7.45 18.12
C VAL A 101 -19.27 -6.34 17.09
N LEU A 102 -20.33 -6.36 16.28
CA LEU A 102 -20.68 -5.30 15.35
C LEU A 102 -22.18 -5.06 15.41
N ALA A 103 -22.56 -3.83 15.62
CA ALA A 103 -23.94 -3.42 15.65
C ALA A 103 -24.17 -2.15 14.81
N PHE A 104 -25.36 -1.99 14.32
CA PHE A 104 -25.81 -0.89 13.48
C PHE A 104 -27.18 -0.40 13.93
N TRP A 105 -27.44 0.89 13.80
CA TRP A 105 -28.79 1.42 13.88
C TRP A 105 -28.92 2.74 13.11
N GLU A 106 -30.13 3.04 12.73
CA GLU A 106 -30.48 4.36 12.24
C GLU A 106 -30.75 5.29 13.43
N TYR A 107 -30.05 6.45 13.45
CA TYR A 107 -30.18 7.44 14.49
C TYR A 107 -30.52 8.81 13.91
N GLY A 108 -31.78 9.21 14.00
CA GLY A 108 -32.27 10.43 13.34
C GLY A 108 -32.20 10.28 11.81
N ASN A 109 -31.48 11.19 11.16
CA ASN A 109 -31.28 11.19 9.71
C ASN A 109 -30.02 10.44 9.27
N GLY A 110 -29.20 9.93 10.19
CA GLY A 110 -27.95 9.25 9.92
C GLY A 110 -27.88 7.88 10.55
N ALA A 111 -26.69 7.31 10.61
CA ALA A 111 -26.42 5.96 11.08
C ALA A 111 -25.31 5.90 12.11
N GLY A 112 -25.47 5.05 13.12
CA GLY A 112 -24.46 4.71 14.11
C GLY A 112 -24.01 3.26 13.97
N LEU A 113 -22.71 3.03 14.02
CA LEU A 113 -22.09 1.71 14.06
C LEU A 113 -21.15 1.63 15.26
N ALA A 114 -21.12 0.47 15.88
CA ALA A 114 -20.16 0.14 16.93
C ALA A 114 -19.51 -1.21 16.60
N HIS A 115 -18.19 -1.20 16.45
CA HIS A 115 -17.35 -2.38 16.35
C HIS A 115 -16.59 -2.52 17.67
N THR A 116 -16.98 -3.46 18.51
CA THR A 116 -16.47 -3.54 19.90
C THR A 116 -15.04 -4.02 20.06
N PRO A 117 -14.43 -4.83 19.16
CA PRO A 117 -12.98 -4.99 19.08
C PRO A 117 -12.26 -3.73 18.56
N ASP A 118 -10.94 -3.71 18.65
CA ASP A 118 -10.11 -2.71 17.99
C ASP A 118 -9.61 -3.18 16.61
N TRP A 119 -8.94 -2.27 15.89
CA TRP A 119 -8.24 -2.56 14.64
C TRP A 119 -6.72 -2.51 14.79
N THR A 120 -6.25 -2.45 16.03
CA THR A 120 -4.82 -2.49 16.34
C THR A 120 -4.32 -3.94 16.44
N PRO A 121 -3.02 -4.18 16.42
CA PRO A 121 -2.46 -5.51 16.67
C PRO A 121 -2.84 -6.12 18.02
N ALA A 122 -3.31 -5.28 18.99
CA ALA A 122 -3.64 -5.75 20.34
C ALA A 122 -4.84 -6.71 20.33
N TRP A 123 -5.97 -6.33 19.71
CA TRP A 123 -7.18 -7.16 19.65
C TRP A 123 -7.56 -7.55 18.23
N GLY A 124 -7.30 -6.67 17.26
CA GLY A 124 -7.63 -6.87 15.83
C GLY A 124 -6.46 -7.38 14.98
N GLY A 125 -5.37 -7.85 15.58
CA GLY A 125 -4.20 -8.36 14.83
C GLY A 125 -4.55 -9.42 13.79
N PRO A 126 -5.30 -10.47 14.11
CA PRO A 126 -5.73 -11.46 13.12
C PRO A 126 -6.64 -10.88 12.03
N LEU A 127 -7.50 -9.91 12.37
CA LEU A 127 -8.38 -9.24 11.42
C LEU A 127 -7.57 -8.47 10.36
N SER A 128 -6.51 -7.77 10.75
CA SER A 128 -5.68 -6.99 9.83
C SER A 128 -4.92 -7.86 8.82
N GLN A 129 -4.77 -9.17 9.09
CA GLN A 129 -4.15 -10.16 8.20
C GLN A 129 -5.16 -10.88 7.31
N TRP A 130 -6.44 -10.66 7.51
CA TRP A 130 -7.47 -11.27 6.68
C TRP A 130 -7.51 -10.64 5.29
N GLU A 131 -7.53 -11.48 4.26
CA GLU A 131 -7.47 -11.02 2.85
C GLU A 131 -8.60 -10.06 2.47
N PHE A 132 -9.75 -10.13 3.16
CA PHE A 132 -10.92 -9.25 2.96
C PHE A 132 -11.02 -8.11 4.00
N TYR A 133 -9.95 -7.86 4.78
CA TYR A 133 -9.95 -6.77 5.76
C TYR A 133 -10.27 -5.41 5.13
N GLY A 134 -9.69 -5.13 3.96
CA GLY A 134 -9.94 -3.88 3.23
C GLY A 134 -11.40 -3.75 2.79
N ASP A 135 -12.04 -4.85 2.38
CA ASP A 135 -13.45 -4.88 1.99
C ASP A 135 -14.34 -4.72 3.21
N PHE A 136 -14.02 -5.39 4.31
CA PHE A 136 -14.71 -5.24 5.58
C PHE A 136 -14.72 -3.78 6.05
N ALA A 137 -13.56 -3.12 6.07
CA ALA A 137 -13.44 -1.73 6.47
C ALA A 137 -14.18 -0.78 5.52
N ALA A 138 -14.05 -0.97 4.21
CA ALA A 138 -14.74 -0.15 3.21
C ALA A 138 -16.26 -0.33 3.28
N ASN A 139 -16.75 -1.58 3.40
CA ASN A 139 -18.18 -1.85 3.47
C ASN A 139 -18.81 -1.28 4.75
N LEU A 140 -18.08 -1.20 5.87
CA LEU A 140 -18.55 -0.46 7.05
C LEU A 140 -18.72 1.03 6.77
N MET A 141 -17.82 1.63 5.96
CA MET A 141 -17.97 3.04 5.56
C MET A 141 -19.15 3.24 4.60
N TYR A 142 -19.37 2.31 3.65
CA TYR A 142 -20.58 2.35 2.80
C TYR A 142 -21.84 2.22 3.64
N LEU A 143 -21.88 1.28 4.58
CA LEU A 143 -23.02 1.10 5.50
C LEU A 143 -23.27 2.37 6.32
N ALA A 144 -22.23 2.96 6.91
CA ALA A 144 -22.33 4.20 7.66
C ALA A 144 -22.82 5.38 6.80
N ALA A 145 -22.44 5.43 5.54
CA ALA A 145 -22.85 6.48 4.60
C ALA A 145 -24.26 6.25 4.00
N GLY A 146 -24.89 5.10 4.25
CA GLY A 146 -26.13 4.70 3.58
C GLY A 146 -25.95 4.48 2.08
N ALA A 147 -24.73 4.13 1.65
CA ALA A 147 -24.37 3.89 0.26
C ALA A 147 -24.52 2.40 -0.09
N GLU A 148 -24.67 2.11 -1.38
CA GLU A 148 -24.75 0.73 -1.87
C GLU A 148 -23.44 -0.02 -1.63
N ILE A 149 -23.53 -1.20 -1.00
CA ILE A 149 -22.38 -2.05 -0.66
C ILE A 149 -22.11 -3.00 -1.81
N PRO A 150 -20.84 -3.06 -2.31
CA PRO A 150 -20.46 -4.04 -3.33
C PRO A 150 -20.68 -5.47 -2.83
N GLN A 151 -21.42 -6.29 -3.61
CA GLN A 151 -21.84 -7.62 -3.17
C GLN A 151 -20.88 -8.75 -3.57
N ASP A 152 -19.86 -8.48 -4.42
CA ASP A 152 -18.86 -9.45 -4.83
C ASP A 152 -17.48 -9.12 -4.23
N PRO A 153 -17.14 -9.72 -3.06
CA PRO A 153 -15.88 -9.45 -2.38
C PRO A 153 -14.65 -9.96 -3.18
N TYR A 154 -14.84 -10.98 -4.02
CA TYR A 154 -13.74 -11.51 -4.82
C TYR A 154 -13.36 -10.55 -5.94
N THR A 155 -14.32 -10.03 -6.67
CA THR A 155 -14.07 -8.96 -7.66
C THR A 155 -13.46 -7.72 -7.01
N MET A 156 -13.93 -7.31 -5.83
CA MET A 156 -13.37 -6.16 -5.11
C MET A 156 -11.91 -6.40 -4.69
N ARG A 157 -11.60 -7.59 -4.19
CA ARG A 157 -10.23 -8.00 -3.88
C ARG A 157 -9.34 -7.97 -5.12
N ASP A 158 -9.81 -8.54 -6.23
CA ASP A 158 -9.05 -8.59 -7.49
C ASP A 158 -8.76 -7.18 -8.01
N ILE A 159 -9.74 -6.26 -7.96
CA ILE A 159 -9.54 -4.85 -8.31
C ILE A 159 -8.46 -4.23 -7.44
N ARG A 160 -8.55 -4.40 -6.12
CA ARG A 160 -7.57 -3.85 -5.18
C ARG A 160 -6.17 -4.38 -5.43
N GLU A 161 -6.06 -5.67 -5.73
CA GLU A 161 -4.79 -6.31 -6.07
C GLU A 161 -4.20 -5.79 -7.39
N GLU A 162 -5.03 -5.56 -8.42
CA GLU A 162 -4.58 -4.98 -9.69
C GLU A 162 -4.07 -3.54 -9.51
N PHE A 163 -4.76 -2.69 -8.73
CA PHE A 163 -4.27 -1.35 -8.40
C PHE A 163 -2.93 -1.40 -7.65
N TYR A 164 -2.82 -2.27 -6.66
CA TYR A 164 -1.60 -2.42 -5.87
C TYR A 164 -0.40 -2.90 -6.73
N ARG A 165 -0.62 -3.92 -7.55
CA ARG A 165 0.41 -4.43 -8.49
C ARG A 165 0.83 -3.36 -9.48
N PHE A 166 -0.13 -2.59 -10.00
CA PHE A 166 0.16 -1.46 -10.87
C PHE A 166 1.10 -0.45 -10.21
N ASP A 167 0.81 -0.03 -8.99
CA ASP A 167 1.61 0.97 -8.27
C ASP A 167 3.02 0.47 -7.97
N ILE A 168 3.18 -0.78 -7.55
CA ILE A 168 4.50 -1.39 -7.35
C ILE A 168 5.29 -1.40 -8.65
N GLN A 169 4.70 -1.91 -9.71
CA GLN A 169 5.38 -2.04 -11.00
C GLN A 169 5.77 -0.68 -11.59
N ARG A 170 4.87 0.29 -11.50
CA ARG A 170 5.15 1.67 -11.88
C ARG A 170 6.30 2.28 -11.08
N GLY A 171 6.32 2.08 -9.76
CA GLY A 171 7.39 2.53 -8.87
C GLY A 171 8.75 1.92 -9.24
N MET A 172 8.79 0.62 -9.57
CA MET A 172 9.99 -0.05 -10.05
C MET A 172 10.51 0.54 -11.37
N ILE A 173 9.62 0.81 -12.32
CA ILE A 173 9.99 1.42 -13.60
C ILE A 173 10.58 2.81 -13.37
N LEU A 174 9.93 3.67 -12.56
CA LEU A 174 10.43 5.01 -12.25
C LEU A 174 11.83 4.96 -11.60
N GLY A 175 12.05 4.06 -10.65
CA GLY A 175 13.37 3.88 -10.04
C GLY A 175 14.45 3.46 -11.05
N MET A 176 14.10 2.61 -12.04
CA MET A 176 15.02 2.26 -13.12
C MET A 176 15.30 3.45 -14.05
N LEU A 177 14.30 4.24 -14.40
CA LEU A 177 14.45 5.41 -15.26
C LEU A 177 15.34 6.45 -14.60
N GLU A 178 15.12 6.76 -13.32
CA GLU A 178 15.97 7.66 -12.54
C GLU A 178 17.43 7.18 -12.48
N PHE A 179 17.63 5.87 -12.35
CA PHE A 179 18.97 5.29 -12.38
C PHE A 179 19.66 5.53 -13.73
N VAL A 180 19.01 5.19 -14.85
CA VAL A 180 19.65 5.28 -16.17
C VAL A 180 19.81 6.72 -16.66
N GLU A 181 18.96 7.65 -16.22
CA GLU A 181 19.06 9.07 -16.51
C GLU A 181 20.37 9.66 -16.01
N LYS A 182 20.83 9.26 -14.80
CA LYS A 182 22.11 9.67 -14.21
C LYS A 182 23.31 9.32 -15.10
N PHE A 183 23.16 8.38 -16.02
CA PHE A 183 24.15 7.97 -17.00
C PHE A 183 23.87 8.50 -18.41
N GLY A 184 23.01 9.52 -18.53
CA GLY A 184 22.74 10.21 -19.78
C GLY A 184 21.83 9.46 -20.75
N ALA A 185 21.08 8.46 -20.31
CA ALA A 185 20.11 7.79 -21.14
C ALA A 185 18.90 8.71 -21.43
N ASN A 186 18.39 8.69 -22.67
CA ASN A 186 17.19 9.41 -23.02
C ASN A 186 15.94 8.63 -22.52
N ILE A 187 15.33 9.08 -21.44
CA ILE A 187 14.16 8.47 -20.80
C ILE A 187 12.83 9.08 -21.26
N GLY A 188 12.83 10.24 -21.91
CA GLY A 188 11.62 10.99 -22.28
C GLY A 188 10.53 10.16 -22.99
N PRO A 189 10.85 9.28 -23.97
CA PRO A 189 9.85 8.43 -24.60
C PRO A 189 9.18 7.42 -23.64
N LEU A 190 9.91 6.97 -22.59
CA LEU A 190 9.37 6.05 -21.58
C LEU A 190 8.50 6.78 -20.56
N GLU A 191 8.91 7.98 -20.14
CA GLU A 191 8.10 8.84 -19.28
C GLU A 191 6.77 9.24 -19.94
N TYR A 192 6.79 9.56 -21.23
CA TYR A 192 5.58 9.84 -21.98
C TYR A 192 4.61 8.65 -21.95
N LYS A 193 5.10 7.44 -22.22
CA LYS A 193 4.29 6.22 -22.15
C LYS A 193 3.74 5.95 -20.75
N LEU A 194 4.53 6.18 -19.69
CA LEU A 194 4.05 6.06 -18.31
C LEU A 194 2.92 7.05 -18.03
N SER A 195 3.02 8.28 -18.53
CA SER A 195 1.94 9.28 -18.39
C SER A 195 0.65 8.84 -19.07
N GLU A 196 0.72 8.22 -20.25
CA GLU A 196 -0.47 7.65 -20.93
C GLU A 196 -1.10 6.52 -20.09
N ILE A 197 -0.27 5.64 -19.54
CA ILE A 197 -0.73 4.54 -18.68
C ILE A 197 -1.33 5.04 -17.35
N ASP A 198 -0.80 6.13 -16.78
CA ASP A 198 -1.39 6.80 -15.62
C ASP A 198 -2.81 7.32 -15.92
N GLY A 199 -3.07 7.74 -17.16
CA GLY A 199 -4.41 8.09 -17.64
C GLY A 199 -5.40 6.93 -17.58
N ALA A 200 -4.96 5.71 -17.90
CA ALA A 200 -5.79 4.51 -17.77
C ALA A 200 -6.13 4.20 -16.30
N LYS A 201 -5.18 4.38 -15.36
CA LYS A 201 -5.45 4.26 -13.92
C LYS A 201 -6.51 5.27 -13.45
N GLN A 202 -6.42 6.51 -13.91
CA GLN A 202 -7.43 7.53 -13.58
C GLN A 202 -8.81 7.17 -14.15
N GLN A 203 -8.87 6.60 -15.34
CA GLN A 203 -10.11 6.09 -15.92
C GLN A 203 -10.67 4.95 -15.08
N ALA A 204 -9.86 3.96 -14.71
CA ALA A 204 -10.27 2.87 -13.83
C ALA A 204 -10.81 3.37 -12.49
N THR A 205 -10.18 4.41 -11.91
CA THR A 205 -10.68 5.04 -10.68
C THR A 205 -12.07 5.65 -10.87
N ARG A 206 -12.33 6.30 -12.01
CA ARG A 206 -13.67 6.85 -12.31
C ARG A 206 -14.72 5.76 -12.50
N LEU A 207 -14.35 4.66 -13.15
CA LEU A 207 -15.23 3.49 -13.33
C LEU A 207 -15.53 2.82 -11.97
N TYR A 208 -14.52 2.73 -11.10
CA TYR A 208 -14.69 2.23 -9.73
C TYR A 208 -15.73 3.04 -8.94
N LEU A 209 -15.65 4.37 -9.01
CA LEU A 209 -16.61 5.25 -8.35
C LEU A 209 -18.04 5.15 -8.92
N LYS A 210 -18.18 4.66 -10.16
CA LYS A 210 -19.47 4.36 -10.79
C LYS A 210 -19.94 2.94 -10.55
N GLN A 211 -19.17 2.12 -9.83
CA GLN A 211 -19.41 0.71 -9.57
C GLN A 211 -19.41 -0.20 -10.82
N GLU A 212 -18.75 0.24 -11.89
CA GLU A 212 -18.58 -0.50 -13.15
C GLU A 212 -17.36 -1.47 -13.02
N TYR A 213 -17.41 -2.39 -12.05
CA TYR A 213 -16.27 -3.18 -11.59
C TYR A 213 -15.64 -4.09 -12.65
N GLY A 214 -16.43 -4.64 -13.59
CA GLY A 214 -15.91 -5.43 -14.72
C GLY A 214 -15.00 -4.60 -15.60
N GLU A 215 -15.43 -3.39 -15.97
CA GLU A 215 -14.64 -2.47 -16.80
C GLU A 215 -13.39 -1.96 -16.09
N VAL A 216 -13.44 -1.83 -14.74
CA VAL A 216 -12.24 -1.52 -13.92
C VAL A 216 -11.18 -2.57 -14.11
N LEU A 217 -11.52 -3.86 -13.94
CA LEU A 217 -10.59 -4.97 -14.09
C LEU A 217 -9.98 -5.03 -15.49
N ASP A 218 -10.79 -4.88 -16.52
CA ASP A 218 -10.32 -4.92 -17.90
C ASP A 218 -9.36 -3.74 -18.19
N THR A 219 -9.72 -2.54 -17.73
CA THR A 219 -8.87 -1.34 -17.89
C THR A 219 -7.54 -1.50 -17.14
N MET A 220 -7.56 -2.00 -15.91
CA MET A 220 -6.34 -2.19 -15.10
C MET A 220 -5.44 -3.29 -15.65
N ARG A 221 -6.01 -4.41 -16.14
CA ARG A 221 -5.24 -5.49 -16.78
C ARG A 221 -4.59 -5.03 -18.08
N ALA A 222 -5.31 -4.25 -18.89
CA ALA A 222 -4.74 -3.64 -20.10
C ALA A 222 -3.59 -2.67 -19.74
N ALA A 223 -3.79 -1.80 -18.76
CA ALA A 223 -2.76 -0.87 -18.29
C ALA A 223 -1.51 -1.60 -17.78
N ARG A 224 -1.68 -2.71 -17.05
CA ARG A 224 -0.57 -3.53 -16.56
C ARG A 224 0.18 -4.20 -17.69
N THR A 225 -0.52 -4.68 -18.73
CA THR A 225 0.13 -5.24 -19.94
C THR A 225 1.02 -4.20 -20.64
N GLU A 226 0.57 -2.94 -20.69
CA GLU A 226 1.40 -1.85 -21.22
C GLU A 226 2.58 -1.52 -20.30
N LEU A 227 2.41 -1.57 -18.95
CA LEU A 227 3.53 -1.45 -18.01
C LEU A 227 4.57 -2.54 -18.22
N ASP A 228 4.18 -3.80 -18.50
CA ASP A 228 5.12 -4.88 -18.79
C ASP A 228 5.98 -4.56 -20.04
N ARG A 229 5.37 -3.96 -21.06
CA ARG A 229 6.09 -3.52 -22.27
C ARG A 229 7.06 -2.39 -21.94
N VAL A 230 6.64 -1.41 -21.15
CA VAL A 230 7.51 -0.31 -20.72
C VAL A 230 8.65 -0.83 -19.85
N LEU A 231 8.39 -1.77 -18.94
CA LEU A 231 9.41 -2.42 -18.13
C LEU A 231 10.47 -3.13 -18.98
N ALA A 232 10.04 -3.88 -20.00
CA ALA A 232 10.96 -4.54 -20.92
C ALA A 232 11.84 -3.54 -21.69
N LEU A 233 11.29 -2.39 -22.07
CA LEU A 233 12.05 -1.30 -22.71
C LEU A 233 13.00 -0.61 -21.72
N ALA A 234 12.57 -0.38 -20.48
CA ALA A 234 13.42 0.20 -19.41
C ALA A 234 14.62 -0.71 -19.09
N LEU A 235 14.40 -2.03 -19.02
CA LEU A 235 15.47 -3.01 -18.85
C LEU A 235 16.49 -2.95 -19.99
N LYS A 236 16.05 -2.91 -21.25
CA LYS A 236 16.95 -2.77 -22.40
C LYS A 236 17.76 -1.46 -22.35
N THR A 237 17.11 -0.37 -21.94
CA THR A 237 17.78 0.93 -21.81
C THR A 237 18.83 0.89 -20.70
N LYS A 238 18.53 0.25 -19.57
CA LYS A 238 19.45 0.02 -18.47
C LYS A 238 20.66 -0.81 -18.93
N ASP A 239 20.43 -1.93 -19.61
CA ASP A 239 21.52 -2.79 -20.07
C ASP A 239 22.44 -2.08 -21.06
N LYS A 240 21.87 -1.25 -21.95
CA LYS A 240 22.63 -0.42 -22.87
C LYS A 240 23.45 0.64 -22.11
N ALA A 241 22.89 1.29 -21.10
CA ALA A 241 23.59 2.27 -20.28
C ALA A 241 24.77 1.62 -19.54
N LEU A 242 24.54 0.47 -18.89
CA LEU A 242 25.59 -0.29 -18.20
C LEU A 242 26.71 -0.74 -19.17
N PHE A 243 26.37 -1.20 -20.36
CA PHE A 243 27.37 -1.55 -21.36
C PHE A 243 28.30 -0.37 -21.67
N TRP A 244 27.76 0.83 -21.88
CA TRP A 244 28.59 2.02 -22.16
C TRP A 244 29.44 2.45 -20.97
N ILE A 245 28.96 2.29 -19.73
CA ILE A 245 29.74 2.54 -18.52
C ILE A 245 30.97 1.61 -18.50
N TYR A 246 30.77 0.30 -18.61
CA TYR A 246 31.85 -0.68 -18.60
C TYR A 246 32.78 -0.50 -19.77
N ALA A 247 32.28 -0.19 -20.95
CA ALA A 247 33.12 0.09 -22.12
C ALA A 247 33.98 1.33 -21.91
N SER A 248 33.47 2.41 -21.35
CA SER A 248 34.24 3.64 -21.04
C SER A 248 35.28 3.40 -19.96
N GLU A 249 34.97 2.66 -18.90
CA GLU A 249 35.92 2.28 -17.86
C GLU A 249 37.07 1.43 -18.43
N ALA A 250 36.72 0.41 -19.24
CA ALA A 250 37.73 -0.43 -19.89
C ALA A 250 38.64 0.38 -20.82
N MET A 251 38.10 1.31 -21.60
CA MET A 251 38.88 2.20 -22.45
C MET A 251 39.81 3.13 -21.63
N ALA A 252 39.32 3.65 -20.51
CA ALA A 252 40.13 4.48 -19.62
C ALA A 252 41.32 3.70 -19.02
N VAL A 253 41.08 2.46 -18.56
CA VAL A 253 42.12 1.58 -18.02
C VAL A 253 43.12 1.19 -19.10
N MET A 254 42.68 0.84 -20.31
CA MET A 254 43.55 0.50 -21.41
C MET A 254 44.40 1.74 -21.86
N GLY A 255 43.75 2.89 -21.96
CA GLY A 255 44.45 4.15 -22.33
C GLY A 255 45.56 4.54 -21.33
N THR A 256 45.26 4.50 -20.03
CA THR A 256 46.25 4.79 -18.99
C THR A 256 47.37 3.76 -18.98
N SER A 257 47.07 2.47 -19.17
CA SER A 257 48.09 1.41 -19.26
C SER A 257 49.01 1.59 -20.46
N LEU A 258 48.49 1.99 -21.61
CA LEU A 258 49.27 2.32 -22.83
C LEU A 258 50.18 3.51 -22.60
N ILE A 259 49.68 4.59 -22.02
CA ILE A 259 50.48 5.79 -21.72
C ILE A 259 51.60 5.46 -20.74
N CYS A 260 51.32 4.73 -19.67
CA CYS A 260 52.34 4.28 -18.70
C CYS A 260 53.38 3.37 -19.38
N GLY A 261 52.96 2.41 -20.20
CA GLY A 261 53.86 1.53 -20.96
C GLY A 261 54.75 2.30 -21.89
N MET A 262 54.24 3.29 -22.64
CA MET A 262 55.01 4.17 -23.51
C MET A 262 56.02 5.02 -22.72
N ALA A 263 55.64 5.57 -21.58
CA ALA A 263 56.52 6.33 -20.72
C ALA A 263 57.71 5.48 -20.21
N VAL A 264 57.43 4.27 -19.73
CA VAL A 264 58.48 3.32 -19.31
C VAL A 264 59.40 2.94 -20.47
N TRP A 265 58.83 2.67 -21.65
CA TRP A 265 59.61 2.34 -22.85
C TRP A 265 60.53 3.49 -23.26
N LEU A 266 60.04 4.74 -23.30
CA LEU A 266 60.86 5.93 -23.56
C LEU A 266 61.96 6.13 -22.54
N LEU A 267 61.72 5.90 -21.26
CA LEU A 267 62.74 5.95 -20.20
C LEU A 267 63.83 4.88 -20.40
N MET A 268 63.47 3.68 -20.83
CA MET A 268 64.39 2.60 -21.12
C MET A 268 65.36 2.97 -22.34
N ILE A 269 64.75 3.51 -23.41
CA ILE A 269 65.56 4.00 -24.57
C ILE A 269 66.51 5.08 -24.11
N ARG A 270 66.01 6.07 -23.35
CA ARG A 270 66.84 7.15 -22.84
C ARG A 270 67.99 6.64 -21.97
N ARG A 271 67.78 5.68 -21.12
CA ARG A 271 68.82 5.05 -20.28
C ARG A 271 69.84 4.28 -21.09
N ARG A 272 69.47 3.61 -22.18
CA ARG A 272 70.37 2.93 -23.09
C ARG A 272 71.28 3.94 -23.81
N LEU A 273 70.80 5.06 -24.28
CA LEU A 273 71.51 6.12 -24.92
C LEU A 273 72.60 6.75 -23.97
N TYR A 274 72.27 7.01 -22.72
CA TYR A 274 73.21 7.51 -21.72
C TYR A 274 74.30 6.50 -21.38
N ARG A 275 74.08 5.20 -21.39
CA ARG A 275 75.12 4.19 -21.20
C ARG A 275 76.03 4.10 -22.37
N ALA A 276 75.57 4.26 -23.59
CA ALA A 276 76.39 4.25 -24.78
C ALA A 276 77.36 5.47 -24.81
N VAL A 277 76.92 6.64 -24.37
CA VAL A 277 77.81 7.84 -24.27
C VAL A 277 78.84 7.71 -23.16
N GLY A 278 78.55 7.02 -22.04
CA GLY A 278 79.48 6.75 -20.95
C GLY A 278 80.66 5.84 -21.36
N THR A 279 80.44 4.86 -22.26
CA THR A 279 81.46 3.92 -22.75
C THR A 279 82.41 4.57 -23.74
N THR A 280 82.01 5.57 -24.54
CA THR A 280 82.88 6.26 -25.49
C THR A 280 83.85 7.25 -24.82
N ARG A 281 83.59 7.73 -23.60
CA ARG A 281 84.48 8.58 -22.84
C ARG A 281 85.65 7.85 -22.15
N MET A 282 85.63 6.55 -21.96
CA MET A 282 86.66 5.77 -21.29
C MET A 282 87.71 5.23 -22.23
N VAL A 283 87.59 5.32 -23.56
CA VAL A 283 88.55 4.80 -24.54
C VAL A 283 89.60 5.86 -24.95
N GLY A 284 89.49 7.11 -24.46
CA GLY A 284 90.32 8.25 -24.84
C GLY A 284 91.42 8.66 -23.86
N LEU A 285 91.69 7.91 -22.76
CA LEU A 285 92.75 8.22 -21.79
C LEU A 285 93.67 7.00 -21.54
N GLY A 286 94.38 6.57 -22.60
CA GLY A 286 95.34 5.49 -22.50
C GLY A 286 96.35 5.58 -23.64
N SER A 287 97.19 6.64 -23.58
CA SER A 287 98.49 6.66 -24.24
C SER A 287 99.38 7.80 -23.68
#